data_5b436f26e9a4ba53029f52b515b8e76c
#
_entry.id   5b436f26e9a4ba53029f52b515b8e76c
#
_cell.length_a   1.000
_cell.length_b   1.000
_cell.length_c   1.000
_cell.angle_alpha   90.00
_cell.angle_beta   90.00
_cell.angle_gamma   90.00
#
_symmetry.space_group_name_H-M   'P 1'
#
loop_
_entity.id
_entity.type
_entity.pdbx_description
1 polymer ?
#
loop_
_entity_poly.entity_id
_entity_poly.type
_entity_poly.pdbx_seq_one_letter_code
_entity_poly.pdbx_strand_id
1 'polypeptide(L)' 'MANFYYNDRLIVAFVSLNQSDKQWSAGAEITWKREGQRYSHSIGGLTDRFKSSEDAERFVINLAKIWIDANP' A
#
# COMPACT_ATOMS: atom_id res chain seq x y z
N MET A 1 2.37 -10.08 -0.97
CA MET A 1 1.70 -9.35 0.14
C MET A 1 2.70 -9.10 1.27
N ALA A 2 2.76 -7.89 1.78
CA ALA A 2 3.64 -7.53 2.88
C ALA A 2 2.91 -6.67 3.89
N ASN A 3 3.25 -6.87 5.17
CA ASN A 3 2.71 -6.08 6.27
C ASN A 3 3.82 -5.21 6.85
N PHE A 4 3.51 -3.96 7.08
CA PHE A 4 4.48 -3.01 7.56
C PHE A 4 3.82 -2.04 8.54
N TYR A 5 4.40 -1.88 9.73
CA TYR A 5 3.88 -0.92 10.71
C TYR A 5 4.62 0.40 10.59
N TYR A 6 3.85 1.49 10.57
CA TYR A 6 4.40 2.83 10.47
C TYR A 6 3.52 3.79 11.28
N ASN A 7 4.09 4.43 12.29
CA ASN A 7 3.37 5.38 13.16
C ASN A 7 2.06 4.81 13.70
N ASP A 8 2.14 3.59 14.26
CA ASP A 8 1.02 2.88 14.87
C ASP A 8 -0.09 2.52 13.88
N ARG A 9 0.20 2.54 12.58
CA ARG A 9 -0.73 2.11 11.56
C ARG A 9 -0.15 0.94 10.80
N LEU A 10 -1.03 0.01 10.44
CA LEU A 10 -0.63 -1.16 9.67
C LEU A 10 -0.84 -0.90 8.18
N ILE A 11 0.22 -1.05 7.42
CA ILE A 11 0.16 -0.99 5.96
C ILE A 11 0.19 -2.41 5.44
N VAL A 12 -0.85 -2.81 4.71
CA VAL A 12 -0.90 -4.10 4.04
C VAL A 12 -0.74 -3.82 2.55
N ALA A 13 0.42 -4.16 2.01
CA ALA A 13 0.72 -3.95 0.60
C ALA A 13 0.44 -5.22 -0.19
N PHE A 14 -0.17 -5.07 -1.36
CA PHE A 14 -0.38 -6.19 -2.27
C PHE A 14 0.06 -5.82 -3.66
N VAL A 15 0.55 -6.83 -4.38
CA VAL A 15 1.00 -6.66 -5.75
C VAL A 15 0.36 -7.75 -6.60
N SER A 16 0.17 -7.45 -7.87
CA SER A 16 -0.35 -8.45 -8.80
C SER A 16 0.34 -8.29 -10.14
N LEU A 17 0.53 -9.43 -10.80
CA LEU A 17 1.13 -9.47 -12.13
C LEU A 17 0.03 -9.28 -13.17
N ASN A 18 0.22 -8.32 -14.06
CA ASN A 18 -0.70 -8.11 -15.18
C ASN A 18 -0.31 -9.01 -16.32
N GLN A 19 -1.23 -9.88 -16.75
CA GLN A 19 -0.94 -10.85 -17.79
C GLN A 19 -0.73 -10.21 -19.16
N SER A 20 -1.35 -9.06 -19.39
CA SER A 20 -1.28 -8.40 -20.69
C SER A 20 0.09 -7.79 -20.99
N ASP A 21 0.71 -7.14 -20.01
CA ASP A 21 1.99 -6.47 -20.21
C ASP A 21 3.14 -7.11 -19.44
N LYS A 22 2.85 -8.16 -18.64
CA LYS A 22 3.84 -8.86 -17.82
C LYS A 22 4.53 -7.94 -16.82
N GLN A 23 3.83 -6.92 -16.37
CA GLN A 23 4.33 -5.99 -15.36
C GLN A 23 3.47 -6.06 -14.11
N TRP A 24 4.02 -5.55 -13.02
CA TRP A 24 3.37 -5.61 -11.71
C TRP A 24 2.64 -4.31 -11.39
N SER A 25 1.48 -4.44 -10.75
CA SER A 25 0.77 -3.31 -10.19
C SER A 25 0.69 -3.49 -8.68
N ALA A 26 0.42 -2.39 -7.97
CA ALA A 26 0.43 -2.41 -6.52
C ALA A 26 -0.78 -1.68 -5.95
N GLY A 27 -1.14 -2.06 -4.75
CA GLY A 27 -2.14 -1.38 -3.95
C GLY A 27 -1.82 -1.58 -2.48
N ALA A 28 -2.51 -0.88 -1.61
CA ALA A 28 -2.30 -1.04 -0.18
C ALA A 28 -3.57 -0.67 0.58
N GLU A 29 -3.65 -1.20 1.80
CA GLU A 29 -4.67 -0.80 2.74
C GLU A 29 -3.97 -0.40 4.04
N ILE A 30 -4.37 0.74 4.59
CA ILE A 30 -3.84 1.25 5.84
C ILE A 30 -4.93 1.12 6.88
N THR A 31 -4.63 0.47 8.02
CA THR A 31 -5.60 0.29 9.09
C THR A 31 -5.01 0.79 10.40
N TRP A 32 -5.88 1.33 11.25
CA TRP A 32 -5.49 1.79 12.58
C TRP A 32 -6.68 1.77 13.51
N LYS A 33 -6.42 1.91 14.80
CA LYS A 33 -7.46 2.05 15.83
C LYS A 33 -7.32 3.40 16.52
N ARG A 34 -8.46 4.01 16.80
CA ARG A 34 -8.50 5.24 17.60
C ARG A 34 -9.75 5.20 18.47
N GLU A 35 -9.56 5.36 19.77
CA GLU A 35 -10.66 5.36 20.73
C GLU A 35 -11.55 4.13 20.61
N GLY A 36 -10.93 2.97 20.42
CA GLY A 36 -11.64 1.70 20.31
C GLY A 36 -12.29 1.43 18.97
N GLN A 37 -12.24 2.38 18.05
CA GLN A 37 -12.80 2.20 16.71
C GLN A 37 -11.71 1.92 15.69
N ARG A 38 -12.06 1.12 14.69
CA ARG A 38 -11.14 0.75 13.63
C ARG A 38 -11.41 1.59 12.40
N TYR A 39 -10.33 2.10 11.82
CA TYR A 39 -10.39 2.90 10.61
C TYR A 39 -9.52 2.28 9.53
N SER A 40 -9.83 2.58 8.28
CA SER A 40 -9.03 2.10 7.17
C SER A 40 -9.02 3.12 6.04
N HIS A 41 -7.96 3.06 5.24
CA HIS A 41 -7.83 3.85 4.03
C HIS A 41 -7.18 2.98 2.96
N SER A 42 -7.76 2.96 1.77
CA SER A 42 -7.25 2.14 0.68
C SER A 42 -6.50 3.01 -0.33
N ILE A 43 -5.37 2.49 -0.81
CA ILE A 43 -4.62 3.07 -1.91
C ILE A 43 -4.77 2.12 -3.09
N GLY A 44 -5.49 2.57 -4.10
CA GLY A 44 -5.77 1.74 -5.26
C GLY A 44 -5.97 2.58 -6.50
N GLY A 45 -6.32 1.94 -7.61
CA GLY A 45 -6.55 2.63 -8.86
C GLY A 45 -5.29 3.21 -9.47
N LEU A 46 -4.12 2.75 -9.03
CA LEU A 46 -2.84 3.22 -9.55
C LEU A 46 -2.59 2.67 -10.94
N THR A 47 -2.08 3.52 -11.82
CA THR A 47 -1.77 3.13 -13.19
C THR A 47 -0.30 2.79 -13.39
N ASP A 48 0.51 3.00 -12.37
CA ASP A 48 1.95 2.72 -12.44
C ASP A 48 2.20 1.22 -12.61
N ARG A 49 3.23 0.90 -13.37
CA ARG A 49 3.64 -0.48 -13.65
C ARG A 49 5.10 -0.64 -13.31
N PHE A 50 5.45 -1.85 -12.83
CA PHE A 50 6.79 -2.15 -12.36
C PHE A 50 7.28 -3.47 -12.93
N LYS A 51 8.57 -3.60 -13.11
CA LYS A 51 9.17 -4.81 -13.67
C LYS A 51 9.27 -5.93 -12.64
N SER A 52 9.28 -5.59 -11.35
CA SER A 52 9.36 -6.58 -10.29
C SER A 52 8.31 -6.32 -9.23
N SER A 53 7.93 -7.38 -8.52
CA SER A 53 6.99 -7.27 -7.40
C SER A 53 7.61 -6.44 -6.26
N GLU A 54 8.92 -6.52 -6.07
CA GLU A 54 9.61 -5.78 -5.03
C GLU A 54 9.55 -4.28 -5.28
N ASP A 55 9.73 -3.84 -6.51
CA ASP A 55 9.63 -2.43 -6.86
C ASP A 55 8.22 -1.91 -6.65
N ALA A 56 7.22 -2.69 -7.07
CA ALA A 56 5.81 -2.33 -6.89
C ALA A 56 5.46 -2.19 -5.41
N GLU A 57 5.91 -3.13 -4.60
CA GLU A 57 5.65 -3.13 -3.17
C GLU A 57 6.30 -1.93 -2.49
N ARG A 58 7.56 -1.66 -2.81
CA ARG A 58 8.27 -0.51 -2.24
C ARG A 58 7.59 0.81 -2.59
N PHE A 59 7.14 0.92 -3.83
CA PHE A 59 6.44 2.12 -4.29
C PHE A 59 5.18 2.39 -3.47
N VAL A 60 4.34 1.36 -3.31
CA VAL A 60 3.05 1.56 -2.63
C VAL A 60 3.23 1.75 -1.11
N ILE A 61 4.25 1.12 -0.52
CA ILE A 61 4.57 1.35 0.89
C ILE A 61 4.98 2.80 1.11
N ASN A 62 5.80 3.36 0.20
CA ASN A 62 6.18 4.76 0.28
C ASN A 62 4.98 5.69 0.15
N LEU A 63 4.06 5.40 -0.76
CA LEU A 63 2.82 6.18 -0.88
C LEU A 63 2.01 6.12 0.41
N ALA A 64 1.92 4.94 1.02
CA ALA A 64 1.19 4.78 2.27
C ALA A 64 1.81 5.62 3.39
N LYS A 65 3.14 5.64 3.48
CA LYS A 65 3.84 6.45 4.48
C LYS A 65 3.58 7.94 4.26
N ILE A 66 3.60 8.39 3.02
CA ILE A 66 3.32 9.78 2.68
C ILE A 66 1.90 10.15 3.13
N TRP A 67 0.94 9.27 2.85
CA TRP A 67 -0.44 9.51 3.26
C TRP A 67 -0.57 9.58 4.78
N ILE A 68 0.08 8.66 5.51
CA ILE A 68 0.04 8.63 6.96
C ILE A 68 0.64 9.92 7.55
N ASP A 69 1.75 10.38 7.00
CA ASP A 69 2.39 11.62 7.46
C ASP A 69 1.51 12.84 7.23
N ALA A 70 0.73 12.83 6.17
CA ALA A 70 -0.20 13.92 5.86
C ALA A 70 -1.51 13.83 6.63
N ASN A 71 -1.80 12.69 7.26
CA ASN A 71 -3.06 12.45 7.98
C ASN A 71 -2.78 11.86 9.36
N PRO A 72 -2.17 12.63 10.24
CA PRO A 72 -1.79 12.14 11.58
C PRO A 72 -2.97 11.82 12.49
#